data_7e9d2061ff55f7801b3fc5ad7091e490
#
_entry.id   7e9d2061ff55f7801b3fc5ad7091e490
#
_cell.length_a   1.000
_cell.length_b   1.000
_cell.length_c   1.000
_cell.angle_alpha   90.00
_cell.angle_beta   90.00
_cell.angle_gamma   90.00
#
_symmetry.space_group_name_H-M   'P 1'
#
loop_
_entity.id
_entity.type
_entity.pdbx_description
1 polymer ?
#
loop_
_entity_poly.entity_id
_entity_poly.type
_entity_poly.pdbx_seq_one_letter_code
_entity_poly.pdbx_strand_id
1 'polypeptide(L)'
;AEEEDPGWETSVFVDRRTKELGYESENEDAAKGSVLYKTGGRPNDSQEAVENRRPKINWKEEIPWTKPTTEAQAKAIDSMYYSAEETISPSLEINGHILNYKYLWVDYNQAALKRNKYNPNKGRYENDLSLLGKGKDSADVMVKKDTSYVDENGYIVNKTMFVELKSRRDFISSRIINVYPDTLCWIRDFTYAYNEPYMKMYFHHDGYGDYPVVGVNWEQASAFCHWRTQYYNSAQASLGNPIVQDYRLPTESEWEYAARGGRELSMYPWGGTYVRTAKGCFLGNFKPMHGNYTVDGYMIAAKVGSFPPNDYGLYDMSGNVAEWTSSAYHESNYSFVNDLNPSYNYNSKSNDPQIMTRKVIRGGSWKDIGFYLQCGARTYEYQTEARSYIGFRCVRSVIGANYQN
;
A
#
# COMPACT_ATOMS: atom_id res chain seq x y z
N ALA A 1 28.95 -11.70 -14.97
CA ALA A 1 27.97 -11.97 -13.92
C ALA A 1 26.67 -11.38 -14.41
N GLU A 2 25.84 -12.20 -15.02
CA GLU A 2 24.49 -11.85 -15.40
C GLU A 2 23.71 -11.59 -14.12
N GLU A 3 23.34 -10.34 -13.89
CA GLU A 3 22.27 -9.99 -12.99
C GLU A 3 20.99 -10.54 -13.59
N GLU A 4 20.59 -11.73 -13.17
CA GLU A 4 19.21 -12.16 -13.30
C GLU A 4 18.36 -11.10 -12.61
N ASP A 5 17.63 -10.35 -13.41
CA ASP A 5 16.59 -9.42 -13.00
C ASP A 5 15.71 -10.14 -11.96
N PRO A 6 15.64 -9.67 -10.69
CA PRO A 6 14.81 -10.33 -9.69
C PRO A 6 13.37 -10.22 -10.20
N GLY A 7 12.83 -11.31 -10.76
CA GLY A 7 11.57 -11.38 -11.45
C GLY A 7 10.49 -10.50 -10.86
N TRP A 8 10.38 -9.31 -11.38
CA TRP A 8 9.34 -8.31 -11.11
C TRP A 8 8.04 -8.71 -11.82
N GLU A 9 7.73 -9.98 -11.79
CA GLU A 9 6.40 -10.40 -12.16
C GLU A 9 5.45 -9.93 -11.07
N THR A 10 5.08 -8.68 -11.18
CA THR A 10 3.79 -8.24 -10.67
C THR A 10 2.74 -8.90 -11.54
N SER A 11 2.51 -10.18 -11.31
CA SER A 11 1.25 -10.75 -11.71
C SER A 11 0.21 -10.05 -10.85
N VAL A 12 -0.45 -9.05 -11.40
CA VAL A 12 -1.61 -8.41 -10.78
C VAL A 12 -2.70 -9.44 -10.50
N PHE A 13 -2.53 -10.65 -11.02
CA PHE A 13 -3.45 -11.77 -10.91
C PHE A 13 -2.69 -13.04 -10.62
N VAL A 14 -2.49 -13.39 -9.35
CA VAL A 14 -2.15 -14.76 -8.94
C VAL A 14 -3.47 -15.42 -8.58
N ASP A 15 -4.18 -15.91 -9.57
CA ASP A 15 -5.36 -16.72 -9.37
C ASP A 15 -5.08 -18.18 -9.82
N ARG A 16 -5.77 -19.10 -9.18
CA ARG A 16 -5.87 -20.50 -9.58
C ARG A 16 -6.28 -20.64 -11.07
N ARG A 17 -7.15 -19.75 -11.56
CA ARG A 17 -7.62 -19.70 -12.93
C ARG A 17 -6.57 -19.21 -13.94
N THR A 18 -5.56 -18.46 -13.52
CA THR A 18 -4.45 -18.10 -14.42
C THR A 18 -3.61 -19.32 -14.82
N LYS A 19 -3.53 -20.34 -13.96
CA LYS A 19 -2.97 -21.66 -14.32
C LYS A 19 -3.82 -22.40 -15.36
N GLU A 20 -5.15 -22.36 -15.17
CA GLU A 20 -6.10 -22.97 -16.12
C GLU A 20 -6.15 -22.22 -17.46
N LEU A 21 -5.80 -20.93 -17.48
CA LEU A 21 -5.72 -20.11 -18.69
C LEU A 21 -4.35 -20.19 -19.40
N GLY A 22 -3.43 -21.04 -18.93
CA GLY A 22 -2.15 -21.31 -19.60
C GLY A 22 -1.12 -20.17 -19.48
N TYR A 23 -1.25 -19.28 -18.51
CA TYR A 23 -0.26 -18.22 -18.26
C TYR A 23 1.00 -18.73 -17.56
N GLU A 24 0.99 -19.92 -17.00
CA GLU A 24 2.19 -20.64 -16.61
C GLU A 24 2.46 -21.69 -17.65
N SER A 25 3.41 -21.45 -18.51
CA SER A 25 4.02 -22.42 -19.38
C SER A 25 3.37 -22.74 -20.73
N GLU A 26 4.09 -23.36 -21.52
CA GLU A 26 3.87 -24.17 -22.73
C GLU A 26 3.11 -23.56 -23.92
N ASN A 27 2.36 -22.43 -23.75
CA ASN A 27 1.78 -21.70 -24.87
C ASN A 27 2.31 -20.27 -24.94
N GLU A 28 3.61 -20.12 -25.23
CA GLU A 28 4.24 -18.86 -25.57
C GLU A 28 3.53 -18.12 -26.73
N ASP A 29 2.84 -18.84 -27.58
CA ASP A 29 2.12 -18.26 -28.73
C ASP A 29 0.85 -17.50 -28.32
N ALA A 30 0.18 -17.89 -27.26
CA ALA A 30 -0.98 -17.15 -26.73
C ALA A 30 -0.55 -15.83 -26.05
N ALA A 31 0.60 -15.82 -25.38
CA ALA A 31 1.16 -14.61 -24.77
C ALA A 31 1.72 -13.63 -25.80
N LYS A 32 2.24 -14.11 -26.93
CA LYS A 32 2.79 -13.28 -28.01
C LYS A 32 1.72 -12.46 -28.75
N GLY A 33 0.46 -12.89 -28.71
CA GLY A 33 -0.69 -12.20 -29.30
C GLY A 33 -1.45 -11.24 -28.37
N SER A 34 -1.08 -11.18 -27.10
CA SER A 34 -1.78 -10.33 -26.13
C SER A 34 -1.35 -8.88 -26.22
N VAL A 35 -2.31 -7.97 -26.37
CA VAL A 35 -2.11 -6.51 -26.38
C VAL A 35 -1.52 -6.02 -25.05
N LEU A 36 -1.69 -6.78 -23.99
CA LEU A 36 -1.23 -6.42 -22.63
C LEU A 36 0.28 -6.66 -22.41
N TYR A 37 0.96 -7.39 -23.32
CA TYR A 37 2.36 -7.72 -23.16
C TYR A 37 3.21 -7.11 -24.28
N LYS A 38 4.34 -6.52 -23.92
CA LYS A 38 5.40 -6.11 -24.84
C LYS A 38 6.60 -7.03 -24.71
N THR A 39 6.94 -7.72 -25.77
CA THR A 39 8.24 -8.36 -25.90
C THR A 39 9.26 -7.29 -26.31
N GLY A 40 10.10 -6.85 -25.37
CA GLY A 40 11.16 -5.87 -25.63
C GLY A 40 12.50 -6.56 -25.90
N GLY A 41 12.96 -6.57 -27.16
CA GLY A 41 14.34 -6.93 -27.50
C GLY A 41 15.22 -5.67 -27.57
N ARG A 42 16.48 -5.76 -27.18
CA ARG A 42 17.50 -4.75 -27.51
C ARG A 42 17.99 -5.02 -28.94
N PRO A 43 18.42 -3.99 -29.71
CA PRO A 43 18.80 -4.15 -31.12
C PRO A 43 19.90 -5.18 -31.42
N ASN A 44 20.66 -5.60 -30.41
CA ASN A 44 21.80 -6.53 -30.53
C ASN A 44 21.61 -7.87 -29.83
N ASP A 45 20.40 -8.21 -29.40
CA ASP A 45 20.16 -9.49 -28.74
C ASP A 45 20.07 -10.62 -29.79
N SER A 46 20.65 -11.80 -29.45
CA SER A 46 20.42 -13.01 -30.24
C SER A 46 18.95 -13.42 -30.17
N GLN A 47 18.41 -14.07 -31.20
CA GLN A 47 17.02 -14.54 -31.23
C GLN A 47 16.70 -15.42 -30.00
N GLU A 48 17.62 -16.27 -29.59
CA GLU A 48 17.49 -17.12 -28.39
C GLU A 48 17.36 -16.28 -27.09
N ALA A 49 18.08 -15.15 -26.98
CA ALA A 49 18.00 -14.26 -25.82
C ALA A 49 16.68 -13.44 -25.81
N VAL A 50 16.07 -13.21 -26.96
CA VAL A 50 14.76 -12.56 -27.08
C VAL A 50 13.62 -13.53 -26.73
N GLU A 51 13.73 -14.79 -27.13
CA GLU A 51 12.73 -15.84 -26.85
C GLU A 51 12.65 -16.21 -25.35
N ASN A 52 13.77 -16.12 -24.65
CA ASN A 52 13.82 -16.41 -23.20
C ASN A 52 13.45 -15.22 -22.30
N ARG A 53 13.10 -14.06 -22.87
CA ARG A 53 12.65 -12.92 -22.10
C ARG A 53 11.18 -13.06 -21.72
N ARG A 54 10.92 -12.98 -20.43
CA ARG A 54 9.54 -12.93 -19.93
C ARG A 54 8.81 -11.70 -20.49
N PRO A 55 7.58 -11.84 -20.97
CA PRO A 55 6.81 -10.71 -21.48
C PRO A 55 6.60 -9.66 -20.37
N LYS A 56 6.81 -8.39 -20.71
CA LYS A 56 6.58 -7.26 -19.78
C LYS A 56 5.20 -6.68 -19.99
N ILE A 57 4.51 -6.38 -18.90
CA ILE A 57 3.18 -5.75 -18.96
C ILE A 57 3.27 -4.39 -19.64
N ASN A 58 2.42 -4.15 -20.61
CA ASN A 58 2.28 -2.86 -21.28
C ASN A 58 1.30 -1.97 -20.52
N TRP A 59 1.79 -1.21 -19.54
CA TRP A 59 0.97 -0.31 -18.71
C TRP A 59 0.33 0.88 -19.47
N LYS A 60 0.68 1.08 -20.74
CA LYS A 60 0.10 2.14 -21.57
C LYS A 60 -1.11 1.67 -22.38
N GLU A 61 -1.35 0.38 -22.38
CA GLU A 61 -2.49 -0.18 -23.10
C GLU A 61 -3.74 -0.07 -22.26
N GLU A 62 -4.81 0.42 -22.87
CA GLU A 62 -6.12 0.41 -22.23
C GLU A 62 -6.69 -1.00 -22.22
N ILE A 63 -7.20 -1.44 -21.07
CA ILE A 63 -7.85 -2.74 -20.95
C ILE A 63 -9.24 -2.64 -21.63
N PRO A 64 -9.54 -3.45 -22.65
CA PRO A 64 -10.81 -3.39 -23.36
C PRO A 64 -11.93 -4.07 -22.56
N TRP A 65 -12.32 -3.47 -21.45
CA TRP A 65 -13.32 -4.02 -20.52
C TRP A 65 -14.66 -4.40 -21.18
N THR A 66 -15.11 -3.63 -22.16
CA THR A 66 -16.42 -3.80 -22.79
C THR A 66 -16.37 -4.54 -24.12
N LYS A 67 -15.21 -4.57 -24.77
CA LYS A 67 -15.03 -5.19 -26.09
C LYS A 67 -13.67 -5.86 -26.18
N PRO A 68 -13.50 -7.03 -25.57
CA PRO A 68 -12.25 -7.77 -25.66
C PRO A 68 -11.96 -8.13 -27.11
N THR A 69 -10.70 -7.97 -27.53
CA THR A 69 -10.28 -8.22 -28.92
C THR A 69 -9.88 -9.67 -29.16
N THR A 70 -9.59 -10.42 -28.10
CA THR A 70 -9.24 -11.83 -28.17
C THR A 70 -10.07 -12.66 -27.18
N GLU A 71 -10.27 -13.95 -27.50
CA GLU A 71 -10.98 -14.89 -26.62
C GLU A 71 -10.30 -15.03 -25.25
N ALA A 72 -8.96 -15.01 -25.23
CA ALA A 72 -8.19 -15.07 -23.98
C ALA A 72 -8.44 -13.83 -23.09
N GLN A 73 -8.54 -12.64 -23.70
CA GLN A 73 -8.91 -11.42 -22.96
C GLN A 73 -10.33 -11.49 -22.43
N ALA A 74 -11.28 -12.00 -23.24
CA ALA A 74 -12.66 -12.17 -22.79
C ALA A 74 -12.72 -13.09 -21.56
N LYS A 75 -12.11 -14.25 -21.62
CA LYS A 75 -12.04 -15.19 -20.50
C LYS A 75 -11.37 -14.59 -19.26
N ALA A 76 -10.28 -13.83 -19.43
CA ALA A 76 -9.60 -13.18 -18.34
C ALA A 76 -10.51 -12.11 -17.66
N ILE A 77 -11.21 -11.32 -18.45
CA ILE A 77 -12.15 -10.31 -17.96
C ILE A 77 -13.34 -11.00 -17.26
N ASP A 78 -13.94 -12.02 -17.89
CA ASP A 78 -15.07 -12.75 -17.31
C ASP A 78 -14.68 -13.41 -15.97
N SER A 79 -13.45 -13.90 -15.85
CA SER A 79 -12.97 -14.51 -14.61
C SER A 79 -12.82 -13.54 -13.45
N MET A 80 -12.84 -12.23 -13.70
CA MET A 80 -12.77 -11.18 -12.66
C MET A 80 -14.11 -10.89 -12.01
N TYR A 81 -15.19 -11.34 -12.61
CA TYR A 81 -16.55 -11.14 -12.12
C TYR A 81 -17.05 -12.37 -11.37
N TYR A 82 -18.01 -12.18 -10.49
CA TYR A 82 -18.75 -13.30 -9.93
C TYR A 82 -19.49 -14.05 -11.02
N SER A 83 -19.63 -15.36 -10.85
CA SER A 83 -20.44 -16.16 -11.76
C SER A 83 -21.93 -15.79 -11.63
N ALA A 84 -22.71 -16.02 -12.66
CA ALA A 84 -24.14 -15.73 -12.66
C ALA A 84 -24.92 -16.47 -11.54
N GLU A 85 -24.37 -17.57 -11.03
CA GLU A 85 -24.94 -18.36 -9.93
C GLU A 85 -24.66 -17.73 -8.55
N GLU A 86 -23.59 -16.93 -8.44
CA GLU A 86 -23.16 -16.30 -7.19
C GLU A 86 -23.73 -14.89 -7.01
N THR A 87 -24.28 -14.29 -8.09
CA THR A 87 -24.84 -12.92 -8.05
C THR A 87 -26.34 -12.94 -7.82
N ILE A 88 -26.81 -12.08 -6.93
CA ILE A 88 -28.24 -11.84 -6.70
C ILE A 88 -28.81 -10.86 -7.75
N SER A 89 -27.96 -10.02 -8.32
CA SER A 89 -28.31 -9.00 -9.31
C SER A 89 -27.83 -9.42 -10.71
N PRO A 90 -28.55 -9.11 -11.79
CA PRO A 90 -28.09 -9.36 -13.15
C PRO A 90 -26.91 -8.43 -13.57
N SER A 91 -26.45 -7.55 -12.70
CA SER A 91 -25.29 -6.68 -12.94
C SER A 91 -23.98 -7.44 -12.77
N LEU A 92 -23.00 -7.13 -13.62
CA LEU A 92 -21.63 -7.64 -13.47
C LEU A 92 -21.00 -7.03 -12.21
N GLU A 93 -20.68 -7.87 -11.25
CA GLU A 93 -20.02 -7.48 -9.99
C GLU A 93 -18.61 -8.10 -9.95
N ILE A 94 -17.60 -7.25 -9.71
CA ILE A 94 -16.20 -7.72 -9.62
C ILE A 94 -16.03 -8.60 -8.38
N ASN A 95 -15.48 -9.78 -8.59
CA ASN A 95 -15.11 -10.67 -7.49
C ASN A 95 -13.82 -10.14 -6.83
N GLY A 96 -13.98 -9.27 -5.86
CA GLY A 96 -12.85 -8.68 -5.14
C GLY A 96 -11.97 -9.69 -4.40
N HIS A 97 -12.49 -10.89 -4.10
CA HIS A 97 -11.75 -11.92 -3.36
C HIS A 97 -10.64 -12.58 -4.17
N ILE A 98 -10.68 -12.52 -5.50
CA ILE A 98 -9.64 -13.09 -6.36
C ILE A 98 -8.57 -12.10 -6.79
N LEU A 99 -8.75 -10.79 -6.52
CA LEU A 99 -7.80 -9.76 -6.88
C LEU A 99 -6.65 -9.69 -5.87
N ASN A 100 -5.63 -10.48 -6.11
CA ASN A 100 -4.48 -10.59 -5.22
C ASN A 100 -3.24 -9.92 -5.83
N TYR A 101 -2.46 -9.25 -4.99
CA TYR A 101 -1.19 -8.65 -5.36
C TYR A 101 -0.06 -9.23 -4.53
N LYS A 102 0.97 -9.74 -5.20
CA LYS A 102 2.20 -10.22 -4.58
C LYS A 102 3.28 -9.15 -4.69
N TYR A 103 3.86 -8.77 -3.57
CA TYR A 103 4.99 -7.84 -3.52
C TYR A 103 6.15 -8.39 -2.74
N LEU A 104 7.32 -7.85 -3.01
CA LEU A 104 8.59 -8.21 -2.40
C LEU A 104 9.16 -6.98 -1.71
N TRP A 105 9.81 -7.18 -0.58
CA TRP A 105 10.58 -6.13 0.08
C TRP A 105 11.86 -6.69 0.67
N VAL A 106 12.86 -5.83 0.81
CA VAL A 106 14.12 -6.17 1.48
C VAL A 106 13.98 -5.85 2.97
N ASP A 107 14.24 -6.83 3.82
CA ASP A 107 14.32 -6.60 5.27
C ASP A 107 15.69 -5.96 5.62
N TYR A 108 15.76 -4.64 5.49
CA TYR A 108 16.97 -3.88 5.81
C TYR A 108 17.35 -3.98 7.29
N ASN A 109 16.40 -4.20 8.19
CA ASN A 109 16.68 -4.37 9.61
C ASN A 109 17.50 -5.65 9.87
N GLN A 110 17.11 -6.73 9.21
CA GLN A 110 17.87 -7.97 9.25
C GLN A 110 19.23 -7.84 8.53
N ALA A 111 19.23 -7.19 7.37
CA ALA A 111 20.45 -7.00 6.58
C ALA A 111 21.50 -6.13 7.30
N ALA A 112 21.07 -5.14 8.10
CA ALA A 112 21.96 -4.23 8.83
C ALA A 112 22.56 -4.84 10.11
N LEU A 113 22.08 -5.99 10.57
CA LEU A 113 22.61 -6.63 11.77
C LEU A 113 24.08 -7.06 11.57
N LYS A 114 24.94 -6.73 12.53
CA LYS A 114 26.38 -7.08 12.49
C LYS A 114 26.62 -8.59 12.29
N ARG A 115 25.76 -9.43 12.88
CA ARG A 115 25.81 -10.90 12.73
C ARG A 115 25.59 -11.39 11.30
N ASN A 116 24.89 -10.61 10.47
CA ASN A 116 24.55 -10.95 9.08
C ASN A 116 25.50 -10.30 8.06
N LYS A 117 26.69 -9.87 8.51
CA LYS A 117 27.66 -9.18 7.66
C LYS A 117 28.27 -10.15 6.65
N TYR A 118 28.35 -9.72 5.38
CA TYR A 118 29.09 -10.45 4.35
C TYR A 118 30.60 -10.24 4.52
N ASN A 119 31.37 -11.33 4.49
CA ASN A 119 32.81 -11.30 4.49
C ASN A 119 33.35 -11.47 3.05
N PRO A 120 33.83 -10.39 2.42
CA PRO A 120 34.31 -10.45 1.03
C PRO A 120 35.58 -11.33 0.89
N ASN A 121 36.40 -11.47 1.94
CA ASN A 121 37.62 -12.27 1.90
C ASN A 121 37.31 -13.78 1.87
N LYS A 122 36.18 -14.18 2.44
CA LYS A 122 35.75 -15.58 2.49
C LYS A 122 34.65 -15.90 1.46
N GLY A 123 34.14 -14.90 0.76
CA GLY A 123 33.08 -15.06 -0.22
C GLY A 123 31.75 -15.60 0.36
N ARG A 124 31.53 -15.42 1.68
CA ARG A 124 30.34 -15.93 2.36
C ARG A 124 29.86 -14.99 3.46
N TYR A 125 28.61 -15.16 3.88
CA TYR A 125 28.12 -14.52 5.09
C TYR A 125 28.71 -15.23 6.31
N GLU A 126 29.27 -14.46 7.21
CA GLU A 126 29.70 -14.94 8.50
C GLU A 126 28.60 -14.64 9.49
N ASN A 127 27.84 -15.66 9.81
CA ASN A 127 27.06 -15.65 11.04
C ASN A 127 28.09 -15.72 12.18
N ASP A 128 28.46 -14.59 12.73
CA ASP A 128 29.46 -14.53 13.78
C ASP A 128 28.90 -15.09 15.09
N LEU A 129 29.06 -16.40 15.24
CA LEU A 129 28.66 -17.13 16.44
C LEU A 129 29.31 -16.58 17.72
N SER A 130 30.44 -15.85 17.61
CA SER A 130 31.08 -15.22 18.75
C SER A 130 30.29 -14.05 19.34
N LEU A 131 29.35 -13.48 18.55
CA LEU A 131 28.46 -12.44 19.01
C LEU A 131 27.18 -13.00 19.71
N LEU A 132 27.00 -14.31 19.65
CA LEU A 132 25.95 -15.00 20.38
C LEU A 132 26.47 -15.26 21.80
N GLY A 133 25.79 -14.73 22.81
CA GLY A 133 26.13 -15.01 24.20
C GLY A 133 26.15 -16.52 24.51
N LYS A 134 26.98 -16.94 25.45
CA LYS A 134 27.07 -18.36 25.89
C LYS A 134 25.67 -18.89 26.20
N GLY A 135 25.23 -19.96 25.51
CA GLY A 135 23.94 -20.64 25.73
C GLY A 135 22.85 -20.34 24.72
N LYS A 136 23.13 -19.67 23.59
CA LYS A 136 22.17 -19.49 22.52
C LYS A 136 22.27 -20.59 21.46
N ASP A 137 21.11 -21.13 21.09
CA ASP A 137 20.97 -22.23 20.13
C ASP A 137 21.23 -21.75 18.68
N SER A 138 21.52 -22.70 17.79
CA SER A 138 21.74 -22.46 16.34
C SER A 138 20.58 -21.72 15.64
N ALA A 139 19.37 -21.76 16.19
CA ALA A 139 18.22 -21.01 15.69
C ALA A 139 18.42 -19.50 15.70
N ASP A 140 19.29 -18.97 16.58
CA ASP A 140 19.64 -17.53 16.65
C ASP A 140 20.50 -17.04 15.47
N VAL A 141 21.00 -17.96 14.66
CA VAL A 141 21.85 -17.70 13.50
C VAL A 141 21.05 -17.59 12.20
N MET A 142 19.79 -17.98 12.22
CA MET A 142 18.93 -17.96 11.05
C MET A 142 18.29 -16.58 10.85
N VAL A 143 18.10 -16.22 9.59
CA VAL A 143 17.38 -15.00 9.18
C VAL A 143 15.89 -15.31 9.08
N LYS A 144 15.10 -14.43 9.67
CA LYS A 144 13.64 -14.48 9.56
C LYS A 144 13.24 -14.03 8.15
N LYS A 145 12.44 -14.84 7.47
CA LYS A 145 11.91 -14.55 6.14
C LYS A 145 10.40 -14.75 6.11
N ASP A 146 9.67 -13.72 5.75
CA ASP A 146 8.23 -13.83 5.55
C ASP A 146 7.95 -14.23 4.10
N THR A 147 7.10 -15.25 3.94
CA THR A 147 6.67 -15.76 2.63
C THR A 147 5.16 -15.89 2.60
N SER A 148 4.60 -15.71 1.43
CA SER A 148 3.17 -15.92 1.22
C SER A 148 2.95 -16.74 -0.05
N TYR A 149 1.94 -17.59 -0.01
CA TYR A 149 1.47 -18.32 -1.18
C TYR A 149 -0.06 -18.47 -1.10
N VAL A 150 -0.65 -18.75 -2.22
CA VAL A 150 -2.08 -19.09 -2.30
C VAL A 150 -2.18 -20.62 -2.23
N ASP A 151 -3.00 -21.13 -1.34
CA ASP A 151 -3.22 -22.56 -1.19
C ASP A 151 -4.10 -23.14 -2.31
N GLU A 152 -4.31 -24.46 -2.32
CA GLU A 152 -5.12 -25.15 -3.32
C GLU A 152 -6.61 -24.71 -3.31
N ASN A 153 -7.06 -24.13 -2.21
CA ASN A 153 -8.42 -23.64 -2.04
C ASN A 153 -8.56 -22.15 -2.38
N GLY A 154 -7.48 -21.48 -2.80
CA GLY A 154 -7.47 -20.06 -3.13
C GLY A 154 -7.23 -19.13 -1.94
N TYR A 155 -6.95 -19.66 -0.73
CA TYR A 155 -6.69 -18.82 0.44
C TYR A 155 -5.24 -18.37 0.51
N ILE A 156 -5.04 -17.11 0.90
CA ILE A 156 -3.71 -16.54 1.14
C ILE A 156 -3.15 -17.08 2.46
N VAL A 157 -2.04 -17.79 2.38
CA VAL A 157 -1.30 -18.30 3.54
C VAL A 157 -0.03 -17.47 3.73
N ASN A 158 0.05 -16.76 4.86
CA ASN A 158 1.23 -16.03 5.28
C ASN A 158 2.04 -16.88 6.25
N LYS A 159 3.31 -17.13 5.94
CA LYS A 159 4.19 -17.98 6.75
C LYS A 159 5.52 -17.26 7.00
N THR A 160 5.93 -17.24 8.26
CA THR A 160 7.29 -16.84 8.64
C THR A 160 8.18 -18.07 8.75
N MET A 161 9.29 -18.06 8.04
CA MET A 161 10.31 -19.11 8.09
C MET A 161 11.62 -18.56 8.60
N PHE A 162 12.41 -19.43 9.22
CA PHE A 162 13.79 -19.14 9.53
C PHE A 162 14.67 -19.86 8.52
N VAL A 163 15.46 -19.12 7.77
CA VAL A 163 16.32 -19.65 6.71
C VAL A 163 17.79 -19.38 7.02
N GLU A 164 18.66 -20.30 6.65
CA GLU A 164 20.09 -20.10 6.73
C GLU A 164 20.52 -19.04 5.70
N LEU A 165 21.30 -18.05 6.14
CA LEU A 165 21.75 -16.96 5.28
C LEU A 165 22.86 -17.42 4.32
N LYS A 166 22.52 -17.60 3.04
CA LYS A 166 23.44 -18.01 1.97
C LYS A 166 23.67 -16.91 0.95
N SER A 167 22.67 -16.07 0.71
CA SER A 167 22.71 -15.05 -0.31
C SER A 167 21.99 -13.75 0.13
N ARG A 168 22.20 -12.66 -0.62
CA ARG A 168 21.44 -11.43 -0.41
C ARG A 168 19.93 -11.62 -0.62
N ARG A 169 19.52 -12.60 -1.41
CA ARG A 169 18.11 -12.93 -1.67
C ARG A 169 17.38 -13.45 -0.42
N ASP A 170 18.12 -13.93 0.58
CA ASP A 170 17.53 -14.44 1.82
C ASP A 170 16.95 -13.32 2.71
N PHE A 171 17.35 -12.06 2.45
CA PHE A 171 16.73 -10.88 3.05
C PHE A 171 15.46 -10.39 2.33
N ILE A 172 15.09 -11.02 1.21
CA ILE A 172 13.89 -10.66 0.46
C ILE A 172 12.72 -11.46 1.02
N SER A 173 11.78 -10.76 1.59
CA SER A 173 10.49 -11.29 2.04
C SER A 173 9.41 -11.04 0.98
N SER A 174 8.38 -11.86 0.97
CA SER A 174 7.25 -11.72 0.06
C SER A 174 5.92 -11.78 0.80
N ARG A 175 4.95 -11.03 0.31
CA ARG A 175 3.59 -11.07 0.82
C ARG A 175 2.59 -10.99 -0.32
N ILE A 176 1.50 -11.73 -0.17
CA ILE A 176 0.33 -11.66 -1.05
C ILE A 176 -0.80 -11.05 -0.22
N ILE A 177 -1.48 -10.09 -0.79
CA ILE A 177 -2.66 -9.48 -0.19
C ILE A 177 -3.78 -9.42 -1.22
N ASN A 178 -5.02 -9.45 -0.74
CA ASN A 178 -6.16 -9.03 -1.54
C ASN A 178 -6.14 -7.50 -1.66
N VAL A 179 -6.32 -6.96 -2.88
CA VAL A 179 -6.18 -5.51 -3.13
C VAL A 179 -7.50 -4.77 -3.19
N TYR A 180 -8.62 -5.48 -3.37
CA TYR A 180 -9.90 -4.80 -3.50
C TYR A 180 -10.33 -4.19 -2.17
N PRO A 181 -10.77 -2.92 -2.17
CA PRO A 181 -11.25 -2.28 -0.95
C PRO A 181 -12.49 -2.98 -0.39
N ASP A 182 -12.65 -2.96 0.92
CA ASP A 182 -13.86 -3.46 1.56
C ASP A 182 -15.02 -2.49 1.33
N THR A 183 -15.88 -2.82 0.38
CA THR A 183 -17.06 -2.00 0.04
C THR A 183 -18.11 -2.02 1.14
N LEU A 184 -18.17 -3.09 1.94
CA LEU A 184 -19.14 -3.24 3.04
C LEU A 184 -18.86 -2.29 4.21
N CYS A 185 -17.69 -1.64 4.25
CA CYS A 185 -17.36 -0.66 5.29
C CYS A 185 -18.40 0.46 5.39
N TRP A 186 -19.02 0.87 4.28
CA TRP A 186 -20.04 1.90 4.26
C TRP A 186 -21.31 1.52 5.04
N ILE A 187 -21.69 0.24 5.04
CA ILE A 187 -22.84 -0.26 5.79
C ILE A 187 -22.43 -0.61 7.23
N ARG A 188 -21.29 -1.25 7.39
CA ARG A 188 -20.81 -1.71 8.70
C ARG A 188 -20.54 -0.55 9.66
N ASP A 189 -19.92 0.52 9.18
CA ASP A 189 -19.56 1.66 10.03
C ASP A 189 -20.76 2.51 10.45
N PHE A 190 -21.84 2.50 9.66
CA PHE A 190 -23.04 3.31 9.89
C PHE A 190 -24.32 2.50 9.60
N THR A 191 -24.63 1.56 10.47
CA THR A 191 -25.72 0.57 10.30
C THR A 191 -27.12 1.18 10.18
N TYR A 192 -27.30 2.41 10.65
CA TYR A 192 -28.60 3.12 10.55
C TYR A 192 -28.67 4.12 9.39
N ALA A 193 -27.61 4.25 8.59
CA ALA A 193 -27.58 5.09 7.42
C ALA A 193 -27.86 4.26 6.17
N TYR A 194 -28.63 4.83 5.23
CA TYR A 194 -28.89 4.19 3.93
C TYR A 194 -27.70 4.41 2.99
N ASN A 195 -26.60 3.71 3.25
CA ASN A 195 -25.32 3.88 2.54
C ASN A 195 -25.10 2.87 1.40
N GLU A 196 -26.11 2.09 1.01
CA GLU A 196 -26.02 1.16 -0.12
C GLU A 196 -25.56 1.81 -1.43
N PRO A 197 -25.94 3.04 -1.78
CA PRO A 197 -25.44 3.67 -2.99
C PRO A 197 -23.92 3.86 -2.96
N TYR A 198 -23.33 4.21 -1.81
CA TYR A 198 -21.88 4.35 -1.67
C TYR A 198 -21.17 3.01 -1.73
N MET A 199 -21.71 1.98 -1.07
CA MET A 199 -21.20 0.62 -1.18
C MET A 199 -21.12 0.16 -2.63
N LYS A 200 -22.16 0.44 -3.42
CA LYS A 200 -22.27 -0.01 -4.81
C LYS A 200 -21.48 0.83 -5.80
N MET A 201 -21.33 2.15 -5.57
CA MET A 201 -20.82 3.07 -6.59
C MET A 201 -19.47 3.71 -6.29
N TYR A 202 -19.06 3.80 -5.02
CA TYR A 202 -17.89 4.60 -4.62
C TYR A 202 -16.61 4.19 -5.32
N PHE A 203 -16.41 2.91 -5.58
CA PHE A 203 -15.15 2.38 -6.12
C PHE A 203 -15.11 2.20 -7.64
N HIS A 204 -16.24 2.29 -8.32
CA HIS A 204 -16.29 2.05 -9.77
C HIS A 204 -17.03 3.09 -10.59
N HIS A 205 -17.75 4.03 -9.94
CA HIS A 205 -18.43 5.09 -10.67
C HIS A 205 -17.50 6.31 -10.85
N ASP A 206 -17.37 6.80 -12.07
CA ASP A 206 -16.50 7.91 -12.46
C ASP A 206 -16.70 9.18 -11.63
N GLY A 207 -17.90 9.41 -11.12
CA GLY A 207 -18.22 10.54 -10.25
C GLY A 207 -17.40 10.59 -8.96
N TYR A 208 -16.83 9.45 -8.53
CA TYR A 208 -15.99 9.35 -7.34
C TYR A 208 -14.49 9.26 -7.66
N GLY A 209 -14.08 9.41 -8.92
CA GLY A 209 -12.68 9.31 -9.34
C GLY A 209 -11.75 10.29 -8.63
N ASP A 210 -12.26 11.46 -8.21
CA ASP A 210 -11.51 12.49 -7.49
C ASP A 210 -11.67 12.39 -5.95
N TYR A 211 -12.32 11.36 -5.44
CA TYR A 211 -12.52 11.17 -4.01
C TYR A 211 -11.39 10.34 -3.39
N PRO A 212 -11.12 10.48 -2.08
CA PRO A 212 -10.07 9.69 -1.43
C PRO A 212 -10.43 8.21 -1.41
N VAL A 213 -9.44 7.34 -1.57
CA VAL A 213 -9.64 5.91 -1.35
C VAL A 213 -9.93 5.65 0.13
N VAL A 214 -10.95 4.83 0.39
CA VAL A 214 -11.36 4.37 1.73
C VAL A 214 -11.64 2.88 1.70
N GLY A 215 -12.00 2.27 2.82
CA GLY A 215 -12.26 0.84 2.85
C GLY A 215 -11.00 0.00 2.64
N VAL A 216 -9.82 0.56 2.91
CA VAL A 216 -8.53 -0.12 2.82
C VAL A 216 -7.90 -0.26 4.19
N ASN A 217 -7.37 -1.43 4.48
CA ASN A 217 -6.64 -1.68 5.70
C ASN A 217 -5.16 -1.23 5.58
N TRP A 218 -4.44 -1.25 6.69
CA TRP A 218 -3.04 -0.80 6.74
C TRP A 218 -2.11 -1.62 5.82
N GLU A 219 -2.37 -2.92 5.68
CA GLU A 219 -1.56 -3.79 4.84
C GLU A 219 -1.77 -3.49 3.36
N GLN A 220 -3.01 -3.24 2.94
CA GLN A 220 -3.35 -2.82 1.57
C GLN A 220 -2.72 -1.46 1.25
N ALA A 221 -2.80 -0.49 2.17
CA ALA A 221 -2.16 0.81 2.02
C ALA A 221 -0.64 0.70 1.87
N SER A 222 0.00 -0.17 2.67
CA SER A 222 1.44 -0.44 2.58
C SER A 222 1.81 -1.10 1.26
N ALA A 223 1.04 -2.08 0.81
CA ALA A 223 1.28 -2.77 -0.45
C ALA A 223 1.11 -1.85 -1.67
N PHE A 224 0.16 -0.90 -1.61
CA PHE A 224 0.03 0.13 -2.64
C PHE A 224 1.30 0.98 -2.76
N CYS A 225 1.96 1.32 -1.64
CA CYS A 225 3.23 2.04 -1.67
C CYS A 225 4.31 1.24 -2.42
N HIS A 226 4.40 -0.07 -2.19
CA HIS A 226 5.32 -0.96 -2.92
C HIS A 226 4.98 -1.01 -4.41
N TRP A 227 3.71 -1.18 -4.76
CA TRP A 227 3.27 -1.14 -6.15
C TRP A 227 3.63 0.19 -6.82
N ARG A 228 3.38 1.32 -6.16
CA ARG A 228 3.71 2.64 -6.67
C ARG A 228 5.19 2.81 -6.91
N THR A 229 6.04 2.27 -6.02
CA THR A 229 7.50 2.27 -6.19
C THR A 229 7.91 1.53 -7.45
N GLN A 230 7.41 0.31 -7.62
CA GLN A 230 7.72 -0.53 -8.77
C GLN A 230 7.25 0.10 -10.07
N TYR A 231 6.01 0.58 -10.10
CA TYR A 231 5.43 1.26 -11.25
C TYR A 231 6.26 2.49 -11.65
N TYR A 232 6.58 3.37 -10.68
CA TYR A 232 7.35 4.57 -10.93
C TYR A 232 8.77 4.26 -11.39
N ASN A 233 9.47 3.35 -10.70
CA ASN A 233 10.84 2.97 -11.05
C ASN A 233 10.92 2.25 -12.41
N SER A 234 9.92 1.45 -12.77
CA SER A 234 9.84 0.85 -14.11
C SER A 234 9.69 1.92 -15.20
N ALA A 235 8.88 2.95 -14.96
CA ALA A 235 8.75 4.08 -15.87
C ALA A 235 10.06 4.89 -15.97
N GLN A 236 10.73 5.17 -14.84
CA GLN A 236 12.03 5.86 -14.84
C GLN A 236 13.10 5.06 -15.59
N ALA A 237 13.20 3.77 -15.35
CA ALA A 237 14.13 2.89 -16.04
C ALA A 237 13.87 2.84 -17.55
N SER A 238 12.61 2.87 -18.00
CA SER A 238 12.26 2.92 -19.43
C SER A 238 12.68 4.23 -20.11
N LEU A 239 12.80 5.32 -19.34
CA LEU A 239 13.26 6.64 -19.79
C LEU A 239 14.77 6.82 -19.63
N GLY A 240 15.50 5.84 -19.08
CA GLY A 240 16.93 5.93 -18.77
C GLY A 240 17.26 6.81 -17.55
N ASN A 241 16.27 7.15 -16.76
CA ASN A 241 16.43 7.95 -15.54
C ASN A 241 16.84 7.08 -14.36
N PRO A 242 17.50 7.64 -13.34
CA PRO A 242 17.84 6.89 -12.11
C PRO A 242 16.56 6.48 -11.36
N ILE A 243 16.62 5.31 -10.73
CA ILE A 243 15.57 4.84 -9.81
C ILE A 243 15.49 5.76 -8.59
N VAL A 244 14.31 5.84 -8.01
CA VAL A 244 14.05 6.65 -6.82
C VAL A 244 13.88 5.77 -5.59
N GLN A 245 13.95 6.39 -4.41
CA GLN A 245 13.67 5.76 -3.13
C GLN A 245 12.22 5.24 -3.07
N ASP A 246 12.03 4.20 -2.27
CA ASP A 246 10.73 3.54 -2.13
C ASP A 246 9.67 4.48 -1.55
N TYR A 247 8.48 4.43 -2.13
CA TYR A 247 7.30 5.00 -1.52
C TYR A 247 6.91 4.16 -0.31
N ARG A 248 6.45 4.81 0.73
CA ARG A 248 6.00 4.20 1.98
C ARG A 248 4.91 5.04 2.63
N LEU A 249 4.26 4.51 3.63
CA LEU A 249 3.42 5.32 4.52
C LEU A 249 4.31 6.27 5.34
N PRO A 250 3.85 7.49 5.65
CA PRO A 250 4.57 8.40 6.54
C PRO A 250 4.66 7.80 7.94
N THR A 251 5.73 8.09 8.66
CA THR A 251 5.72 7.93 10.11
C THR A 251 4.78 8.96 10.73
N GLU A 252 4.36 8.73 11.96
CA GLU A 252 3.51 9.68 12.67
C GLU A 252 4.13 11.07 12.75
N SER A 253 5.43 11.14 13.04
CA SER A 253 6.16 12.41 13.16
C SER A 253 6.31 13.13 11.81
N GLU A 254 6.58 12.40 10.73
CA GLU A 254 6.63 12.96 9.38
C GLU A 254 5.27 13.51 8.97
N TRP A 255 4.20 12.78 9.28
CA TRP A 255 2.85 13.21 8.98
C TRP A 255 2.51 14.51 9.73
N GLU A 256 2.80 14.59 11.03
CA GLU A 256 2.55 15.77 11.85
C GLU A 256 3.38 16.98 11.40
N TYR A 257 4.67 16.76 11.10
CA TYR A 257 5.53 17.81 10.54
C TYR A 257 4.96 18.36 9.23
N ALA A 258 4.54 17.48 8.33
CA ALA A 258 3.93 17.84 7.07
C ALA A 258 2.60 18.59 7.27
N ALA A 259 1.77 18.16 8.22
CA ALA A 259 0.49 18.79 8.54
C ALA A 259 0.67 20.21 9.08
N ARG A 260 1.66 20.44 9.93
CA ARG A 260 1.94 21.77 10.49
C ARG A 260 2.42 22.79 9.47
N GLY A 261 2.95 22.34 8.31
CA GLY A 261 3.34 23.21 7.21
C GLY A 261 4.41 24.24 7.58
N GLY A 262 5.35 23.89 8.49
CA GLY A 262 6.39 24.80 8.98
C GLY A 262 5.96 25.72 10.12
N ARG A 263 4.72 25.65 10.57
CA ARG A 263 4.21 26.45 11.71
C ARG A 263 4.45 25.70 13.02
N GLU A 264 5.34 26.21 13.83
CA GLU A 264 5.69 25.62 15.12
C GLU A 264 4.46 25.55 16.04
N LEU A 265 4.20 24.37 16.63
CA LEU A 265 3.11 24.08 17.58
C LEU A 265 1.71 24.49 17.11
N SER A 266 1.50 24.70 15.81
CA SER A 266 0.21 25.04 15.26
C SER A 266 -0.84 23.97 15.58
N MET A 267 -2.02 24.39 16.04
CA MET A 267 -3.13 23.48 16.35
C MET A 267 -3.67 22.83 15.06
N TYR A 268 -3.87 23.62 14.02
CA TYR A 268 -4.38 23.17 12.71
C TYR A 268 -3.42 23.55 11.58
N PRO A 269 -3.51 22.91 10.41
CA PRO A 269 -2.63 23.19 9.26
C PRO A 269 -2.64 24.64 8.78
N TRP A 270 -3.74 25.34 8.97
CA TRP A 270 -3.90 26.77 8.62
C TRP A 270 -3.41 27.74 9.69
N GLY A 271 -2.88 27.27 10.83
CA GLY A 271 -2.22 28.07 11.86
C GLY A 271 -3.13 28.73 12.89
N GLY A 272 -4.42 28.80 12.64
CA GLY A 272 -5.39 29.38 13.60
C GLY A 272 -5.93 28.35 14.59
N THR A 273 -6.74 28.80 15.55
CA THR A 273 -7.46 27.96 16.52
C THR A 273 -8.91 27.69 16.10
N TYR A 274 -9.37 28.36 15.07
CA TYR A 274 -10.73 28.22 14.57
C TYR A 274 -10.79 27.31 13.36
N VAL A 275 -11.86 26.52 13.27
CA VAL A 275 -12.14 25.60 12.15
C VAL A 275 -12.93 26.28 11.02
N ARG A 276 -13.15 27.58 11.13
CA ARG A 276 -13.89 28.41 10.14
C ARG A 276 -13.11 29.67 9.82
N THR A 277 -13.28 30.13 8.59
CA THR A 277 -12.82 31.44 8.15
C THR A 277 -13.66 32.56 8.80
N ALA A 278 -13.20 33.82 8.71
CA ALA A 278 -13.98 35.00 9.14
C ALA A 278 -15.32 35.12 8.38
N LYS A 279 -15.44 34.53 7.20
CA LYS A 279 -16.70 34.47 6.41
C LYS A 279 -17.62 33.32 6.82
N GLY A 280 -17.21 32.50 7.80
CA GLY A 280 -18.00 31.37 8.30
C GLY A 280 -17.82 30.04 7.54
N CYS A 281 -17.03 30.01 6.45
CA CYS A 281 -16.76 28.79 5.70
C CYS A 281 -15.85 27.85 6.51
N PHE A 282 -16.11 26.55 6.47
CA PHE A 282 -15.23 25.54 7.08
C PHE A 282 -13.87 25.46 6.35
N LEU A 283 -12.84 25.14 7.10
CA LEU A 283 -11.45 24.97 6.62
C LEU A 283 -11.06 23.52 6.37
N GLY A 284 -11.96 22.59 6.64
CA GLY A 284 -11.80 21.16 6.42
C GLY A 284 -13.15 20.47 6.51
N ASN A 285 -13.24 19.26 5.96
CA ASN A 285 -14.44 18.43 6.00
C ASN A 285 -14.46 17.59 7.29
N PHE A 286 -15.39 17.87 8.19
CA PHE A 286 -15.56 17.20 9.47
C PHE A 286 -17.00 17.31 9.98
N LYS A 287 -17.34 16.58 11.03
CA LYS A 287 -18.66 16.64 11.67
C LYS A 287 -18.72 17.82 12.67
N PRO A 288 -19.37 18.93 12.34
CA PRO A 288 -19.57 20.02 13.30
C PRO A 288 -20.51 19.57 14.43
N MET A 289 -20.26 20.03 15.66
CA MET A 289 -21.08 19.66 16.81
C MET A 289 -22.52 20.22 16.75
N HIS A 290 -22.69 21.37 16.12
CA HIS A 290 -23.97 22.07 15.98
C HIS A 290 -24.13 22.65 14.58
N GLY A 291 -25.34 22.68 14.08
CA GLY A 291 -25.70 23.32 12.83
C GLY A 291 -25.89 22.35 11.67
N ASN A 292 -25.88 22.89 10.46
CA ASN A 292 -26.01 22.11 9.25
C ASN A 292 -24.68 21.38 8.95
N TYR A 293 -24.72 20.05 8.85
CA TYR A 293 -23.56 19.21 8.55
C TYR A 293 -23.07 19.32 7.10
N THR A 294 -23.90 19.90 6.22
CA THR A 294 -23.62 20.01 4.78
C THR A 294 -23.34 21.43 4.33
N VAL A 295 -22.99 22.33 5.26
CA VAL A 295 -22.69 23.75 4.95
C VAL A 295 -21.52 23.89 3.98
N ASP A 296 -20.57 23.00 4.04
CA ASP A 296 -19.41 22.94 3.15
C ASP A 296 -19.67 22.17 1.83
N GLY A 297 -20.90 21.67 1.65
CA GLY A 297 -21.33 20.95 0.46
C GLY A 297 -21.14 19.43 0.53
N TYR A 298 -20.57 18.90 1.62
CA TYR A 298 -20.27 17.47 1.78
C TYR A 298 -20.90 16.90 3.04
N MET A 299 -21.50 15.73 2.93
CA MET A 299 -22.07 14.99 4.05
C MET A 299 -21.14 13.87 4.54
N ILE A 300 -20.34 13.36 3.62
CA ILE A 300 -19.33 12.30 3.81
C ILE A 300 -17.99 12.79 3.23
N ALA A 301 -17.16 11.91 2.71
CA ALA A 301 -15.91 12.31 2.07
C ALA A 301 -16.13 13.37 0.98
N ALA A 302 -15.20 14.30 0.87
CA ALA A 302 -15.14 15.34 -0.15
C ALA A 302 -14.15 14.95 -1.25
N LYS A 303 -14.27 15.59 -2.42
CA LYS A 303 -13.21 15.50 -3.44
C LYS A 303 -11.88 15.98 -2.86
N VAL A 304 -10.79 15.33 -3.24
CA VAL A 304 -9.46 15.71 -2.77
C VAL A 304 -9.12 17.14 -3.20
N GLY A 305 -8.51 17.91 -2.31
CA GLY A 305 -8.13 19.29 -2.61
C GLY A 305 -9.30 20.29 -2.60
N SER A 306 -10.47 19.94 -2.04
CA SER A 306 -11.62 20.86 -1.94
C SER A 306 -11.42 21.98 -0.93
N PHE A 307 -10.51 21.82 0.01
CA PHE A 307 -10.19 22.78 1.06
C PHE A 307 -8.81 23.39 0.85
N PRO A 308 -8.51 24.59 1.42
CA PRO A 308 -7.23 25.25 1.23
C PRO A 308 -6.04 24.37 1.72
N PRO A 309 -4.92 24.41 0.99
CA PRO A 309 -3.70 23.71 1.41
C PRO A 309 -3.03 24.41 2.59
N ASN A 310 -2.14 23.71 3.28
CA ASN A 310 -1.21 24.30 4.23
C ASN A 310 -0.05 25.04 3.52
N ASP A 311 0.88 25.63 4.28
CA ASP A 311 2.00 26.41 3.72
C ASP A 311 3.01 25.56 2.92
N TYR A 312 2.98 24.23 3.08
CA TYR A 312 3.74 23.31 2.22
C TYR A 312 2.99 22.88 0.95
N GLY A 313 1.80 23.44 0.70
CA GLY A 313 0.97 23.07 -0.46
C GLY A 313 0.27 21.73 -0.31
N LEU A 314 0.15 21.18 0.90
CA LEU A 314 -0.51 19.91 1.16
C LEU A 314 -1.98 20.11 1.51
N TYR A 315 -2.84 19.41 0.79
CA TYR A 315 -4.30 19.45 0.96
C TYR A 315 -4.77 18.38 1.95
N ASP A 316 -5.92 18.62 2.54
CA ASP A 316 -6.69 17.68 3.36
C ASP A 316 -5.89 17.06 4.53
N MET A 317 -4.94 17.86 5.09
CA MET A 317 -4.18 17.46 6.28
C MET A 317 -5.01 17.52 7.57
N SER A 318 -6.22 18.01 7.52
CA SER A 318 -7.20 18.04 8.61
C SER A 318 -8.59 17.83 8.06
N GLY A 319 -9.22 16.73 8.43
CA GLY A 319 -10.53 16.33 7.96
C GLY A 319 -10.48 15.53 6.65
N ASN A 320 -11.62 15.39 6.03
CA ASN A 320 -11.90 14.52 4.89
C ASN A 320 -11.82 13.05 5.29
N VAL A 321 -10.66 12.39 5.17
CA VAL A 321 -10.44 11.03 5.68
C VAL A 321 -9.23 11.03 6.62
N ALA A 322 -9.31 10.26 7.68
CA ALA A 322 -8.15 10.00 8.52
C ALA A 322 -7.14 9.14 7.75
N GLU A 323 -5.85 9.27 8.04
CA GLU A 323 -4.81 8.68 7.23
C GLU A 323 -3.95 7.69 8.00
N TRP A 324 -3.74 6.50 7.41
CA TRP A 324 -2.82 5.52 7.93
C TRP A 324 -1.37 6.05 7.97
N THR A 325 -0.70 5.80 9.08
CA THR A 325 0.74 5.99 9.21
C THR A 325 1.46 4.64 9.37
N SER A 326 2.77 4.62 9.16
CA SER A 326 3.58 3.40 9.38
C SER A 326 3.77 3.07 10.87
N SER A 327 3.55 4.04 11.76
CA SER A 327 3.81 3.90 13.19
C SER A 327 2.75 3.05 13.90
N ALA A 328 3.21 2.21 14.82
CA ALA A 328 2.32 1.49 15.73
C ALA A 328 1.82 2.44 16.83
N TYR A 329 0.60 2.21 17.30
CA TYR A 329 0.03 3.02 18.35
C TYR A 329 0.38 2.47 19.74
N HIS A 330 0.90 3.35 20.58
CA HIS A 330 1.06 3.12 22.02
C HIS A 330 0.74 4.41 22.77
N GLU A 331 0.00 4.31 23.86
CA GLU A 331 -0.46 5.47 24.62
C GLU A 331 0.72 6.30 25.16
N SER A 332 1.72 5.62 25.69
CA SER A 332 2.93 6.24 26.28
C SER A 332 4.09 6.37 25.30
N ASN A 333 3.83 6.45 23.98
CA ASN A 333 4.87 6.46 22.96
C ASN A 333 5.97 7.52 23.24
N TYR A 334 5.57 8.73 23.60
CA TYR A 334 6.49 9.84 23.86
C TYR A 334 7.43 9.64 25.05
N SER A 335 7.17 8.66 25.93
CA SER A 335 8.04 8.39 27.10
C SER A 335 9.20 7.46 26.80
N PHE A 336 9.20 6.74 25.66
CA PHE A 336 10.23 5.76 25.35
C PHE A 336 10.83 5.85 23.93
N VAL A 337 10.27 6.67 23.05
CA VAL A 337 10.86 6.88 21.72
C VAL A 337 12.07 7.81 21.80
N ASN A 338 12.99 7.64 20.84
CA ASN A 338 14.18 8.45 20.74
C ASN A 338 13.88 9.81 20.06
N ASP A 339 14.41 10.91 20.60
CA ASP A 339 14.21 12.26 20.07
C ASP A 339 14.70 12.43 18.62
N LEU A 340 15.77 11.72 18.25
CA LEU A 340 16.32 11.78 16.89
C LEU A 340 15.51 10.98 15.86
N ASN A 341 14.76 9.97 16.31
CA ASN A 341 13.88 9.18 15.46
C ASN A 341 12.66 8.72 16.27
N PRO A 342 11.70 9.61 16.49
CA PRO A 342 10.55 9.36 17.36
C PRO A 342 9.51 8.46 16.68
N SER A 343 9.94 7.34 16.11
CA SER A 343 9.06 6.38 15.44
C SER A 343 9.00 5.08 16.21
N TYR A 344 7.79 4.71 16.64
CA TYR A 344 7.52 3.39 17.19
C TYR A 344 6.95 2.50 16.09
N ASN A 345 7.79 1.60 15.57
CA ASN A 345 7.42 0.67 14.51
C ASN A 345 7.31 -0.74 15.07
N TYR A 346 6.11 -1.27 15.08
CA TYR A 346 5.84 -2.65 15.43
C TYR A 346 4.97 -3.29 14.35
N ASN A 347 5.46 -4.36 13.76
CA ASN A 347 4.69 -5.17 12.82
C ASN A 347 4.15 -6.38 13.57
N SER A 348 2.87 -6.33 13.88
CA SER A 348 2.20 -7.38 14.62
C SER A 348 2.13 -8.68 13.82
N LYS A 349 2.21 -9.78 14.54
CA LYS A 349 2.06 -11.14 14.02
C LYS A 349 0.62 -11.61 14.22
N SER A 350 0.21 -12.63 13.49
CA SER A 350 -1.13 -13.21 13.60
C SER A 350 -1.48 -13.72 15.01
N ASN A 351 -0.47 -14.07 15.80
CA ASN A 351 -0.65 -14.58 17.17
C ASN A 351 -0.52 -13.50 18.25
N ASP A 352 -0.25 -12.25 17.86
CA ASP A 352 -0.13 -11.18 18.85
C ASP A 352 -1.51 -10.76 19.38
N PRO A 353 -1.59 -10.29 20.62
CA PRO A 353 -2.82 -9.70 21.15
C PRO A 353 -3.31 -8.55 20.27
N GLN A 354 -4.61 -8.41 20.13
CA GLN A 354 -5.23 -7.39 19.28
C GLN A 354 -4.72 -5.97 19.57
N ILE A 355 -4.38 -5.66 20.81
CA ILE A 355 -3.82 -4.36 21.19
C ILE A 355 -2.52 -4.03 20.46
N MET A 356 -1.73 -5.04 20.08
CA MET A 356 -0.46 -4.87 19.36
C MET A 356 -0.66 -4.62 17.87
N THR A 357 -1.88 -4.81 17.35
CA THR A 357 -2.21 -4.59 15.94
C THR A 357 -2.64 -3.15 15.64
N ARG A 358 -2.65 -2.29 16.65
CA ARG A 358 -3.04 -0.89 16.52
C ARG A 358 -2.00 -0.10 15.73
N LYS A 359 -2.46 0.61 14.70
CA LYS A 359 -1.67 1.56 13.90
C LYS A 359 -2.19 2.97 14.10
N VAL A 360 -1.29 3.94 14.11
CA VAL A 360 -1.67 5.35 14.25
C VAL A 360 -2.35 5.83 12.99
N ILE A 361 -3.50 6.49 13.16
CA ILE A 361 -4.18 7.28 12.14
C ILE A 361 -4.20 8.74 12.54
N ARG A 362 -4.13 9.63 11.57
CA ARG A 362 -3.97 11.07 11.80
C ARG A 362 -4.93 11.88 10.93
N GLY A 363 -5.13 13.16 11.28
CA GLY A 363 -5.87 14.14 10.50
C GLY A 363 -7.35 14.25 10.86
N GLY A 364 -7.94 13.21 11.46
CA GLY A 364 -9.39 13.14 11.64
C GLY A 364 -10.13 12.98 10.30
N SER A 365 -11.43 12.82 10.35
CA SER A 365 -12.24 12.52 9.18
C SER A 365 -13.56 13.26 9.17
N TRP A 366 -14.31 13.13 8.07
CA TRP A 366 -15.65 13.72 7.91
C TRP A 366 -16.64 13.31 9.01
N LYS A 367 -16.44 12.18 9.69
CA LYS A 367 -17.27 11.73 10.81
C LYS A 367 -16.84 12.30 12.16
N ASP A 368 -15.60 12.83 12.25
CA ASP A 368 -14.99 13.22 13.51
C ASP A 368 -15.27 14.69 13.83
N ILE A 369 -15.26 15.01 15.13
CA ILE A 369 -15.41 16.41 15.60
C ILE A 369 -14.07 17.15 15.47
N GLY A 370 -14.13 18.49 15.52
CA GLY A 370 -12.97 19.38 15.35
C GLY A 370 -11.75 19.08 16.23
N PHE A 371 -11.93 18.40 17.37
CA PHE A 371 -10.82 17.96 18.23
C PHE A 371 -9.84 17.03 17.49
N TYR A 372 -10.36 16.06 16.72
CA TYR A 372 -9.53 15.09 16.02
C TYR A 372 -8.85 15.65 14.76
N LEU A 373 -9.24 16.84 14.31
CA LEU A 373 -8.61 17.55 13.20
C LEU A 373 -7.31 18.23 13.59
N GLN A 374 -7.01 18.36 14.87
CA GLN A 374 -5.77 18.98 15.34
C GLN A 374 -4.55 18.19 14.86
N CYS A 375 -3.50 18.90 14.41
CA CYS A 375 -2.25 18.28 13.95
C CYS A 375 -1.63 17.33 14.99
N GLY A 376 -1.78 17.63 16.28
CA GLY A 376 -1.29 16.81 17.39
C GLY A 376 -2.23 15.70 17.85
N ALA A 377 -3.48 15.64 17.36
CA ALA A 377 -4.44 14.62 17.78
C ALA A 377 -4.02 13.25 17.27
N ARG A 378 -3.97 12.27 18.18
CA ARG A 378 -3.57 10.88 17.91
C ARG A 378 -4.77 9.97 18.10
N THR A 379 -5.03 9.16 17.10
CA THR A 379 -6.01 8.07 17.18
C THR A 379 -5.41 6.80 16.57
N TYR A 380 -6.12 5.71 16.68
CA TYR A 380 -5.68 4.44 16.11
C TYR A 380 -6.83 3.67 15.49
N GLU A 381 -6.49 2.76 14.61
CA GLU A 381 -7.34 1.66 14.19
C GLU A 381 -6.51 0.38 14.10
N TYR A 382 -7.15 -0.76 14.09
CA TYR A 382 -6.48 -2.05 13.97
C TYR A 382 -6.00 -2.26 12.52
N GLN A 383 -4.79 -2.78 12.34
CA GLN A 383 -4.15 -2.89 11.02
C GLN A 383 -4.93 -3.71 9.99
N THR A 384 -5.80 -4.61 10.43
CA THR A 384 -6.63 -5.47 9.58
C THR A 384 -8.01 -4.87 9.27
N GLU A 385 -8.38 -3.80 9.96
CA GLU A 385 -9.67 -3.17 9.80
C GLU A 385 -9.66 -2.16 8.66
N ALA A 386 -10.70 -2.21 7.84
CA ALA A 386 -10.97 -1.26 6.78
C ALA A 386 -12.19 -0.42 7.13
N ARG A 387 -12.09 0.91 7.00
CA ARG A 387 -13.13 1.85 7.40
C ARG A 387 -13.48 2.81 6.28
N SER A 388 -14.73 3.25 6.24
CA SER A 388 -15.23 4.22 5.26
C SER A 388 -14.72 5.66 5.44
N TYR A 389 -13.99 5.90 6.50
CA TYR A 389 -13.44 7.20 6.88
C TYR A 389 -11.91 7.20 7.05
N ILE A 390 -11.25 6.11 6.68
CA ILE A 390 -9.78 5.99 6.73
C ILE A 390 -9.25 5.72 5.33
N GLY A 391 -8.31 6.57 4.92
CA GLY A 391 -7.52 6.45 3.72
C GLY A 391 -6.03 6.48 4.02
N PHE A 392 -5.22 6.90 3.05
CA PHE A 392 -3.76 7.03 3.25
C PHE A 392 -3.13 7.95 2.21
N ARG A 393 -1.92 8.41 2.53
CA ARG A 393 -1.02 9.06 1.57
C ARG A 393 0.36 8.42 1.57
N CYS A 394 1.01 8.44 0.42
CA CYS A 394 2.38 7.94 0.28
C CYS A 394 3.38 9.07 0.46
N VAL A 395 4.50 8.77 1.09
CA VAL A 395 5.67 9.64 1.15
C VAL A 395 6.87 8.93 0.56
N ARG A 396 7.89 9.70 0.18
CA ARG A 396 9.16 9.21 -0.34
C ARG A 396 10.30 10.01 0.27
N SER A 397 11.32 9.32 0.76
CA SER A 397 12.54 9.97 1.19
C SER A 397 13.34 10.44 -0.02
N VAL A 398 13.99 11.60 0.07
CA VAL A 398 14.88 12.11 -0.96
C VAL A 398 16.29 12.03 -0.45
N ILE A 399 17.16 11.26 -1.14
CA ILE A 399 18.59 11.17 -0.80
C ILE A 399 19.36 12.07 -1.77
N GLY A 400 20.19 12.95 -1.25
CA GLY A 400 21.11 13.77 -2.06
C GLY A 400 20.48 14.95 -2.77
N ALA A 401 19.29 15.40 -2.39
CA ALA A 401 18.80 16.68 -2.83
C ALA A 401 19.68 17.78 -2.21
N ASN A 402 20.51 18.42 -3.03
CA ASN A 402 21.01 19.74 -2.69
C ASN A 402 19.80 20.65 -2.61
N TYR A 403 19.39 21.01 -1.41
CA TYR A 403 18.48 22.13 -1.21
C TYR A 403 19.24 23.37 -1.69
N GLN A 404 19.08 23.72 -2.95
CA GLN A 404 19.32 25.09 -3.37
C GLN A 404 18.11 25.88 -2.86
N ASN A 405 18.37 26.69 -1.83
CA ASN A 405 17.45 27.69 -1.30
C ASN A 405 17.04 28.70 -2.38
#